data_28c42eacc2c0c0780954bd6011023ef5
#
_entry.id   28c42eacc2c0c0780954bd6011023ef5
#
_cell.length_a   1.000
_cell.length_b   1.000
_cell.length_c   1.000
_cell.angle_alpha   90.00
_cell.angle_beta   90.00
_cell.angle_gamma   90.00
#
_symmetry.space_group_name_H-M   'P 1'
#
loop_
_entity.id
_entity.type
_entity.pdbx_description
1 polymer ?
#
loop_
_entity_poly.entity_id
_entity_poly.type
_entity_poly.pdbx_seq_one_letter_code
_entity_poly.pdbx_strand_id
1 'polypeptide(L)'
;MFKKVDDSIRMHQEDEDYTNPPEEFIGLSDFTSCGSDQLSFRAGDRLLVHTKTSADWWWAELGGLCGYVPSSYLKQDVEDSYLKQGVEEDTSEETSEDPWQDEEYFGSYGTLRLQLEMLSDRARTETYRQVILTNSAPLRGKVVMDLGCGTGVISLFCARLAQPKAVYAVEASSIAEHTETLVRQNGCEEVVTVFQGRAEELELPGTVDILISEWMGNCLLFEFMVESVLQARDRWLREGGMMWPSGASLCLVPCQALDYYTERMGFWEQPYGLDFTALQSLAQSEFFSRPRFSHLLQPEDCLATPCDVITLDMLTLHVTDLELRGQFTFIVEKAGTFHGFTSWFRVQFQSLERDKTTLELDTGPYSEPTHWKQTLFMLDGPISLLGGETVSGIILLHRNPVWRRHMTVTIQWRISSTEETGNCMASILYLLGVNCNYHYLKCSLIPISDRRCGMLPVKNDPLSNSPLFTTYLQVYPFYTY
;
A
#
# COMPACT_ATOMS: atom_id res chain seq x y z
N MET A 1 57.87 24.27 -15.05
CA MET A 1 57.77 24.88 -16.38
C MET A 1 56.28 24.90 -16.71
N PHE A 2 55.65 26.03 -16.39
CA PHE A 2 54.21 26.25 -16.58
C PHE A 2 53.94 26.61 -18.03
N LYS A 3 52.91 26.01 -18.63
CA LYS A 3 52.27 26.53 -19.83
C LYS A 3 50.83 26.87 -19.51
N LYS A 4 50.52 28.16 -19.59
CA LYS A 4 49.17 28.72 -19.72
C LYS A 4 48.51 28.14 -20.97
N VAL A 5 47.25 27.81 -20.88
CA VAL A 5 46.35 27.64 -22.02
C VAL A 5 45.22 28.65 -21.86
N ASP A 6 44.91 29.28 -22.94
CA ASP A 6 44.25 30.51 -23.22
C ASP A 6 42.71 30.41 -23.08
N ASP A 7 42.11 31.46 -22.56
CA ASP A 7 40.68 31.70 -22.57
C ASP A 7 40.22 32.10 -23.98
N SER A 8 39.33 31.31 -24.58
CA SER A 8 38.30 31.87 -25.50
C SER A 8 37.40 30.79 -26.09
N ILE A 9 36.34 30.41 -25.36
CA ILE A 9 35.11 29.96 -26.01
C ILE A 9 33.93 30.68 -25.33
N ARG A 10 33.49 31.77 -25.97
CA ARG A 10 32.20 32.40 -25.72
C ARG A 10 31.13 31.40 -26.15
N MET A 11 30.43 30.84 -25.18
CA MET A 11 29.09 30.26 -25.45
C MET A 11 28.05 31.34 -25.36
N HIS A 12 27.29 31.48 -26.41
CA HIS A 12 26.06 32.25 -26.41
C HIS A 12 25.06 31.48 -25.52
N GLN A 13 24.74 32.08 -24.40
CA GLN A 13 23.62 31.74 -23.54
C GLN A 13 22.45 32.57 -24.08
N GLU A 14 21.52 31.90 -24.74
CA GLU A 14 20.16 32.40 -24.89
C GLU A 14 19.35 31.76 -23.77
N ASP A 15 19.38 32.39 -22.57
CA ASP A 15 18.48 32.13 -21.49
C ASP A 15 17.12 32.72 -21.83
N GLU A 16 16.20 31.90 -22.38
CA GLU A 16 14.77 32.18 -22.29
C GLU A 16 14.29 31.81 -20.89
N ASP A 17 14.38 32.80 -20.00
CA ASP A 17 13.88 32.74 -18.62
C ASP A 17 12.34 32.81 -18.64
N TYR A 18 11.66 31.67 -18.80
CA TYR A 18 10.24 31.52 -18.48
C TYR A 18 10.06 31.41 -16.96
N THR A 19 10.26 32.52 -16.25
CA THR A 19 9.82 32.64 -14.86
C THR A 19 8.30 32.78 -14.85
N ASN A 20 7.59 31.72 -14.50
CA ASN A 20 6.19 31.85 -14.09
C ASN A 20 6.13 32.85 -12.92
N PRO A 21 5.12 33.75 -12.88
CA PRO A 21 4.97 34.63 -11.73
C PRO A 21 4.86 33.81 -10.44
N PRO A 22 5.38 34.31 -9.32
CA PRO A 22 5.31 33.60 -8.04
C PRO A 22 3.85 33.37 -7.66
N GLU A 23 3.56 32.19 -7.12
CA GLU A 23 2.22 31.76 -6.72
C GLU A 23 2.03 31.97 -5.21
N GLU A 24 0.86 32.44 -4.77
CA GLU A 24 0.53 32.58 -3.36
C GLU A 24 0.01 31.28 -2.75
N PHE A 25 0.57 30.92 -1.59
CA PHE A 25 0.18 29.76 -0.80
C PHE A 25 -0.04 30.15 0.66
N ILE A 26 -0.91 29.43 1.37
CA ILE A 26 -1.17 29.58 2.80
C ILE A 26 -0.57 28.41 3.55
N GLY A 27 0.12 28.69 4.66
CA GLY A 27 0.62 27.67 5.58
C GLY A 27 -0.54 26.94 6.25
N LEU A 28 -0.58 25.60 6.11
CA LEU A 28 -1.59 24.74 6.74
C LEU A 28 -1.28 24.43 8.20
N SER A 29 0.00 24.43 8.57
CA SER A 29 0.50 24.17 9.92
C SER A 29 1.81 24.89 10.16
N ASP A 30 2.20 25.03 11.44
CA ASP A 30 3.47 25.64 11.81
C ASP A 30 4.63 24.81 11.31
N PHE A 31 5.60 25.46 10.67
CA PHE A 31 6.87 24.85 10.27
C PHE A 31 8.05 25.63 10.90
N THR A 32 8.90 24.92 11.60
CA THR A 32 10.14 25.46 12.14
C THR A 32 11.34 24.92 11.37
N SER A 33 12.12 25.81 10.76
CA SER A 33 13.30 25.45 10.00
C SER A 33 14.34 24.73 10.85
N CYS A 34 14.93 23.67 10.31
CA CYS A 34 16.04 22.93 10.92
C CYS A 34 17.38 23.23 10.23
N GLY A 35 17.38 23.96 9.11
CA GLY A 35 18.54 24.33 8.31
C GLY A 35 18.58 25.82 8.00
N SER A 36 19.76 26.33 7.69
CA SER A 36 19.99 27.74 7.37
C SER A 36 19.39 28.19 6.04
N ASP A 37 18.98 27.25 5.20
CA ASP A 37 18.39 27.44 3.86
C ASP A 37 16.87 27.23 3.86
N GLN A 38 16.27 26.93 5.03
CA GLN A 38 14.85 26.72 5.21
C GLN A 38 14.16 27.94 5.82
N LEU A 39 12.87 28.14 5.49
CA LEU A 39 12.06 29.26 5.97
C LEU A 39 11.01 28.76 6.97
N SER A 40 11.05 29.27 8.19
CA SER A 40 10.00 28.99 9.20
C SER A 40 8.75 29.83 8.95
N PHE A 41 7.57 29.22 9.18
CA PHE A 41 6.28 29.89 9.05
C PHE A 41 5.24 29.25 9.99
N ARG A 42 4.11 29.93 10.18
CA ARG A 42 2.98 29.45 11.00
C ARG A 42 1.78 29.10 10.12
N ALA A 43 0.89 28.32 10.66
CA ALA A 43 -0.43 28.10 10.07
C ALA A 43 -1.13 29.44 9.84
N GLY A 44 -1.62 29.66 8.61
CA GLY A 44 -2.25 30.91 8.18
C GLY A 44 -1.31 31.95 7.58
N ASP A 45 0.01 31.78 7.65
CA ASP A 45 0.95 32.69 6.97
C ASP A 45 0.81 32.52 5.46
N ARG A 46 0.90 33.65 4.74
CA ARG A 46 0.87 33.69 3.27
C ARG A 46 2.30 33.73 2.72
N LEU A 47 2.64 32.75 1.93
CA LEU A 47 3.97 32.58 1.32
C LEU A 47 3.88 32.80 -0.19
N LEU A 48 4.88 33.44 -0.75
CA LEU A 48 5.08 33.54 -2.20
C LEU A 48 6.03 32.43 -2.65
N VAL A 49 5.51 31.46 -3.39
CA VAL A 49 6.31 30.36 -3.94
C VAL A 49 6.86 30.81 -5.31
N HIS A 50 8.18 30.97 -5.38
CA HIS A 50 8.88 31.38 -6.60
C HIS A 50 9.21 30.20 -7.50
N THR A 51 9.52 29.03 -6.90
CA THR A 51 9.94 27.85 -7.67
C THR A 51 9.58 26.58 -6.90
N LYS A 52 8.90 25.65 -7.57
CA LYS A 52 8.63 24.30 -7.11
C LYS A 52 9.85 23.43 -7.44
N THR A 53 10.89 23.51 -6.62
CA THR A 53 12.21 22.92 -6.87
C THR A 53 12.24 21.39 -6.83
N SER A 54 11.29 20.80 -6.10
CA SER A 54 11.04 19.35 -6.07
C SER A 54 9.58 19.09 -5.69
N ALA A 55 9.15 17.84 -5.68
CA ALA A 55 7.82 17.46 -5.18
C ALA A 55 7.61 17.86 -3.72
N ASP A 56 8.68 17.86 -2.92
CA ASP A 56 8.61 18.01 -1.46
C ASP A 56 9.01 19.39 -0.94
N TRP A 57 9.88 20.12 -1.66
CA TRP A 57 10.45 21.38 -1.23
C TRP A 57 10.34 22.45 -2.30
N TRP A 58 9.77 23.59 -1.92
CA TRP A 58 9.59 24.74 -2.79
C TRP A 58 10.38 25.92 -2.26
N TRP A 59 10.91 26.73 -3.17
CA TRP A 59 11.57 27.97 -2.82
C TRP A 59 10.54 29.08 -2.67
N ALA A 60 10.38 29.58 -1.45
CA ALA A 60 9.33 30.53 -1.12
C ALA A 60 9.86 31.71 -0.31
N GLU A 61 9.06 32.77 -0.28
CA GLU A 61 9.31 34.00 0.46
C GLU A 61 8.18 34.25 1.46
N LEU A 62 8.55 34.70 2.67
CA LEU A 62 7.64 35.17 3.70
C LEU A 62 8.26 36.42 4.36
N GLY A 63 7.57 37.56 4.24
CA GLY A 63 8.02 38.81 4.89
C GLY A 63 9.41 39.32 4.47
N GLY A 64 9.81 39.05 3.22
CA GLY A 64 11.10 39.45 2.67
C GLY A 64 12.26 38.49 2.97
N LEU A 65 11.98 37.35 3.63
CA LEU A 65 12.94 36.28 3.84
C LEU A 65 12.62 35.13 2.90
N CYS A 66 13.64 34.59 2.21
CA CYS A 66 13.50 33.47 1.29
C CYS A 66 14.14 32.20 1.86
N GLY A 67 13.54 31.06 1.55
CA GLY A 67 14.06 29.76 1.94
C GLY A 67 13.20 28.62 1.45
N TYR A 68 13.69 27.41 1.62
CA TYR A 68 12.93 26.21 1.31
C TYR A 68 11.83 25.96 2.33
N VAL A 69 10.65 25.62 1.82
CA VAL A 69 9.46 25.27 2.60
C VAL A 69 8.91 23.92 2.12
N PRO A 70 8.39 23.07 3.00
CA PRO A 70 7.81 21.80 2.59
C PRO A 70 6.47 22.03 1.89
N SER A 71 6.31 21.49 0.69
CA SER A 71 5.11 21.63 -0.14
C SER A 71 3.85 21.13 0.57
N SER A 72 3.98 20.05 1.34
CA SER A 72 2.89 19.43 2.11
C SER A 72 2.33 20.31 3.25
N TYR A 73 3.00 21.40 3.58
CA TYR A 73 2.56 22.38 4.58
C TYR A 73 1.88 23.60 3.96
N LEU A 74 1.68 23.60 2.65
CA LEU A 74 1.16 24.75 1.92
C LEU A 74 -0.11 24.38 1.15
N LYS A 75 -1.07 25.30 1.12
CA LYS A 75 -2.27 25.26 0.27
C LYS A 75 -2.28 26.48 -0.63
N GLN A 76 -2.58 26.30 -1.93
CA GLN A 76 -2.67 27.43 -2.86
C GLN A 76 -3.79 28.39 -2.44
N ASP A 77 -3.48 29.68 -2.37
CA ASP A 77 -4.47 30.74 -2.08
C ASP A 77 -5.22 31.08 -3.37
N VAL A 78 -6.32 30.37 -3.61
CA VAL A 78 -7.20 30.69 -4.74
C VAL A 78 -8.20 31.73 -4.25
N GLU A 79 -7.99 33.01 -4.56
CA GLU A 79 -8.99 34.05 -4.31
C GLU A 79 -10.29 33.72 -5.04
N ASP A 80 -11.35 33.56 -4.27
CA ASP A 80 -12.73 33.42 -4.72
C ASP A 80 -13.19 34.63 -5.55
N SER A 81 -13.09 34.58 -6.88
CA SER A 81 -13.66 35.57 -7.78
C SER A 81 -15.10 35.27 -8.23
N TYR A 82 -15.82 34.37 -7.54
CA TYR A 82 -17.25 34.15 -7.78
C TYR A 82 -18.05 34.08 -6.47
N LEU A 83 -18.25 35.23 -5.83
CA LEU A 83 -19.31 35.40 -4.86
C LEU A 83 -20.40 36.32 -5.41
N LYS A 84 -21.53 35.72 -5.80
CA LYS A 84 -22.91 36.19 -5.50
C LYS A 84 -23.93 35.42 -6.31
N GLN A 85 -24.45 34.34 -5.75
CA GLN A 85 -25.87 33.97 -5.84
C GLN A 85 -26.12 32.87 -4.79
N GLY A 86 -27.02 33.18 -3.86
CA GLY A 86 -27.33 32.27 -2.76
C GLY A 86 -28.04 31.00 -3.21
N VAL A 87 -27.62 29.89 -2.63
CA VAL A 87 -28.36 28.65 -2.55
C VAL A 87 -28.11 28.04 -1.17
N GLU A 88 -29.18 27.50 -0.61
CA GLU A 88 -29.33 26.99 0.74
C GLU A 88 -28.29 25.92 1.12
N GLU A 89 -27.89 25.94 2.39
CA GLU A 89 -27.03 24.93 3.01
C GLU A 89 -27.66 23.56 2.93
N ASP A 90 -27.10 22.68 2.08
CA ASP A 90 -27.26 21.24 2.20
C ASP A 90 -25.99 20.70 2.87
N THR A 91 -26.12 20.32 4.15
CA THR A 91 -25.04 19.78 4.97
C THR A 91 -24.79 18.31 4.62
N SER A 92 -24.09 18.07 3.52
CA SER A 92 -23.37 16.83 3.29
C SER A 92 -21.87 17.14 3.41
N GLU A 93 -21.22 16.63 4.45
CA GLU A 93 -19.76 16.60 4.53
C GLU A 93 -19.20 15.73 3.38
N GLU A 94 -19.10 16.29 2.18
CA GLU A 94 -18.24 15.75 1.14
C GLU A 94 -16.80 16.01 1.58
N THR A 95 -16.14 14.96 2.06
CA THR A 95 -14.68 14.93 2.22
C THR A 95 -14.08 15.27 0.87
N SER A 96 -13.47 16.45 0.74
CA SER A 96 -12.79 16.88 -0.48
C SER A 96 -11.69 15.84 -0.79
N GLU A 97 -11.93 14.99 -1.77
CA GLU A 97 -10.92 14.05 -2.26
C GLU A 97 -9.76 14.86 -2.84
N ASP A 98 -8.54 14.67 -2.31
CA ASP A 98 -7.33 15.31 -2.81
C ASP A 98 -6.94 14.68 -4.16
N PRO A 99 -7.17 15.35 -5.31
CA PRO A 99 -7.01 14.77 -6.65
C PRO A 99 -5.59 14.25 -6.91
N TRP A 100 -4.57 14.85 -6.29
CA TRP A 100 -3.17 14.49 -6.50
C TRP A 100 -2.82 13.06 -6.05
N GLN A 101 -3.54 12.49 -5.05
CA GLN A 101 -3.30 11.11 -4.61
C GLN A 101 -3.66 10.11 -5.71
N ASP A 102 -4.74 10.37 -6.44
CA ASP A 102 -5.13 9.56 -7.58
C ASP A 102 -4.24 9.81 -8.80
N GLU A 103 -3.80 11.04 -9.04
CA GLU A 103 -2.86 11.37 -10.11
C GLU A 103 -1.52 10.64 -9.90
N GLU A 104 -0.98 10.62 -8.68
CA GLU A 104 0.24 9.87 -8.35
C GLU A 104 0.03 8.37 -8.54
N TYR A 105 -1.07 7.83 -8.03
CA TYR A 105 -1.41 6.42 -8.15
C TYR A 105 -1.52 5.98 -9.61
N PHE A 106 -2.38 6.60 -10.40
CA PHE A 106 -2.56 6.25 -11.81
C PHE A 106 -1.31 6.58 -12.64
N GLY A 107 -0.56 7.64 -12.29
CA GLY A 107 0.71 7.96 -12.93
C GLY A 107 1.74 6.84 -12.77
N SER A 108 1.81 6.20 -11.61
CA SER A 108 2.71 5.07 -11.36
C SER A 108 2.37 3.86 -12.23
N TYR A 109 1.09 3.55 -12.41
CA TYR A 109 0.61 2.43 -13.25
C TYR A 109 0.75 2.69 -14.75
N GLY A 110 0.90 3.96 -15.19
CA GLY A 110 1.25 4.30 -16.55
C GLY A 110 2.68 3.93 -16.97
N THR A 111 3.54 3.51 -16.03
CA THR A 111 4.95 3.23 -16.30
C THR A 111 5.20 1.79 -16.75
N LEU A 112 6.06 1.60 -17.77
CA LEU A 112 6.45 0.26 -18.23
C LEU A 112 7.19 -0.55 -17.17
N ARG A 113 7.82 0.11 -16.19
CA ARG A 113 8.53 -0.59 -15.10
C ARG A 113 7.55 -1.42 -14.28
N LEU A 114 6.44 -0.84 -13.83
CA LEU A 114 5.44 -1.54 -13.04
C LEU A 114 4.70 -2.58 -13.90
N GLN A 115 4.36 -2.25 -15.14
CA GLN A 115 3.75 -3.18 -16.08
C GLN A 115 4.65 -4.41 -16.34
N LEU A 116 5.98 -4.21 -16.46
CA LEU A 116 6.94 -5.31 -16.62
C LEU A 116 6.97 -6.22 -15.40
N GLU A 117 6.96 -5.66 -14.19
CA GLU A 117 6.94 -6.42 -12.94
C GLU A 117 5.71 -7.35 -12.87
N MET A 118 4.52 -6.80 -13.12
CA MET A 118 3.27 -7.55 -13.14
C MET A 118 3.22 -8.60 -14.26
N LEU A 119 3.64 -8.26 -15.49
CA LEU A 119 3.63 -9.19 -16.61
C LEU A 119 4.66 -10.31 -16.45
N SER A 120 5.78 -10.04 -15.80
CA SER A 120 6.85 -11.02 -15.54
C SER A 120 6.47 -11.99 -14.43
N ASP A 121 5.47 -11.67 -13.60
CA ASP A 121 4.93 -12.57 -12.60
C ASP A 121 4.14 -13.69 -13.28
N ARG A 122 4.85 -14.82 -13.45
CA ARG A 122 4.30 -15.98 -14.14
C ARG A 122 3.16 -16.62 -13.36
N ALA A 123 3.31 -16.77 -12.05
CA ALA A 123 2.28 -17.39 -11.19
C ALA A 123 0.96 -16.62 -11.29
N ARG A 124 1.02 -15.31 -11.19
CA ARG A 124 -0.12 -14.40 -11.37
C ARG A 124 -0.74 -14.53 -12.77
N THR A 125 0.06 -14.26 -13.79
CA THR A 125 -0.43 -14.12 -15.18
C THR A 125 -0.96 -15.45 -15.73
N GLU A 126 -0.28 -16.57 -15.44
CA GLU A 126 -0.72 -17.90 -15.89
C GLU A 126 -1.97 -18.36 -15.13
N THR A 127 -2.15 -17.98 -13.86
CA THR A 127 -3.39 -18.30 -13.13
C THR A 127 -4.60 -17.65 -13.81
N TYR A 128 -4.56 -16.35 -14.12
CA TYR A 128 -5.65 -15.70 -14.86
C TYR A 128 -5.89 -16.35 -16.23
N ARG A 129 -4.79 -16.69 -16.93
CA ARG A 129 -4.90 -17.40 -18.20
C ARG A 129 -5.60 -18.76 -18.06
N GLN A 130 -5.27 -19.53 -17.02
CA GLN A 130 -5.89 -20.84 -16.77
C GLN A 130 -7.36 -20.70 -16.35
N VAL A 131 -7.72 -19.69 -15.57
CA VAL A 131 -9.11 -19.38 -15.22
C VAL A 131 -9.95 -19.16 -16.47
N ILE A 132 -9.47 -18.34 -17.41
CA ILE A 132 -10.16 -18.06 -18.67
C ILE A 132 -10.23 -19.30 -19.55
N LEU A 133 -9.12 -20.03 -19.70
CA LEU A 133 -9.05 -21.23 -20.54
C LEU A 133 -9.99 -22.32 -20.03
N THR A 134 -10.01 -22.57 -18.72
CA THR A 134 -10.85 -23.60 -18.09
C THR A 134 -12.33 -23.27 -18.23
N ASN A 135 -12.68 -21.97 -18.26
CA ASN A 135 -14.05 -21.47 -18.39
C ASN A 135 -14.36 -20.99 -19.83
N SER A 136 -13.55 -21.34 -20.82
CA SER A 136 -13.69 -20.82 -22.19
C SER A 136 -15.04 -21.13 -22.83
N ALA A 137 -15.59 -22.33 -22.60
CA ALA A 137 -16.87 -22.72 -23.16
C ALA A 137 -18.06 -21.88 -22.58
N PRO A 138 -18.21 -21.74 -21.26
CA PRO A 138 -19.26 -20.89 -20.70
C PRO A 138 -19.05 -19.38 -20.91
N LEU A 139 -17.82 -18.93 -21.19
CA LEU A 139 -17.53 -17.53 -21.53
C LEU A 139 -17.95 -17.16 -22.97
N ARG A 140 -18.10 -18.15 -23.85
CA ARG A 140 -18.47 -17.87 -25.22
C ARG A 140 -19.78 -17.10 -25.32
N GLY A 141 -19.77 -15.99 -26.07
CA GLY A 141 -20.94 -15.11 -26.29
C GLY A 141 -21.31 -14.25 -25.07
N LYS A 142 -20.52 -14.28 -24.00
CA LYS A 142 -20.69 -13.43 -22.82
C LYS A 142 -20.06 -12.05 -23.02
N VAL A 143 -20.50 -11.07 -22.25
CA VAL A 143 -19.86 -9.76 -22.14
C VAL A 143 -18.98 -9.77 -20.90
N VAL A 144 -17.71 -9.46 -21.06
CA VAL A 144 -16.69 -9.45 -19.99
C VAL A 144 -16.21 -8.02 -19.76
N MET A 145 -16.04 -7.62 -18.51
CA MET A 145 -15.33 -6.42 -18.13
C MET A 145 -13.99 -6.81 -17.51
N ASP A 146 -12.90 -6.20 -17.96
CA ASP A 146 -11.56 -6.28 -17.39
C ASP A 146 -11.23 -4.91 -16.80
N LEU A 147 -11.37 -4.79 -15.47
CA LEU A 147 -11.22 -3.55 -14.74
C LEU A 147 -9.79 -3.38 -14.22
N GLY A 148 -9.13 -2.28 -14.56
CA GLY A 148 -7.70 -2.07 -14.36
C GLY A 148 -6.90 -2.96 -15.31
N CYS A 149 -7.25 -2.93 -16.59
CA CYS A 149 -6.71 -3.90 -17.56
C CYS A 149 -5.20 -3.74 -17.82
N GLY A 150 -4.59 -2.61 -17.42
CA GLY A 150 -3.18 -2.34 -17.69
C GLY A 150 -2.84 -2.48 -19.16
N THR A 151 -1.88 -3.33 -19.51
CA THR A 151 -1.53 -3.66 -20.90
C THR A 151 -2.59 -4.50 -21.64
N GLY A 152 -3.69 -4.86 -20.99
CA GLY A 152 -4.79 -5.63 -21.58
C GLY A 152 -4.51 -7.12 -21.72
N VAL A 153 -3.54 -7.68 -21.00
CA VAL A 153 -3.18 -9.10 -21.14
C VAL A 153 -4.36 -10.03 -20.82
N ILE A 154 -5.14 -9.73 -19.79
CA ILE A 154 -6.33 -10.51 -19.40
C ILE A 154 -7.42 -10.37 -20.46
N SER A 155 -7.68 -9.16 -20.95
CA SER A 155 -8.61 -8.89 -22.05
C SER A 155 -8.26 -9.67 -23.31
N LEU A 156 -6.97 -9.73 -23.69
CA LEU A 156 -6.47 -10.48 -24.82
C LEU A 156 -6.61 -12.01 -24.62
N PHE A 157 -6.40 -12.51 -23.39
CA PHE A 157 -6.70 -13.89 -23.07
C PHE A 157 -8.19 -14.21 -23.25
N CYS A 158 -9.09 -13.35 -22.77
CA CYS A 158 -10.53 -13.51 -22.98
C CYS A 158 -10.88 -13.61 -24.49
N ALA A 159 -10.40 -12.66 -25.29
CA ALA A 159 -10.70 -12.62 -26.71
C ALA A 159 -10.16 -13.86 -27.46
N ARG A 160 -8.93 -14.27 -27.17
CA ARG A 160 -8.23 -15.35 -27.91
C ARG A 160 -8.64 -16.75 -27.47
N LEU A 161 -8.92 -16.96 -26.16
CA LEU A 161 -9.15 -18.28 -25.59
C LEU A 161 -10.63 -18.61 -25.44
N ALA A 162 -11.50 -17.62 -25.21
CA ALA A 162 -12.91 -17.85 -24.84
C ALA A 162 -13.91 -17.37 -25.89
N GLN A 163 -13.53 -16.48 -26.79
CA GLN A 163 -14.39 -15.91 -27.84
C GLN A 163 -15.70 -15.31 -27.24
N PRO A 164 -15.59 -14.37 -26.29
CA PRO A 164 -16.74 -13.69 -25.73
C PRO A 164 -17.45 -12.82 -26.80
N LYS A 165 -18.64 -12.36 -26.51
CA LYS A 165 -19.35 -11.38 -27.36
C LYS A 165 -18.63 -10.04 -27.41
N ALA A 166 -18.15 -9.57 -26.26
CA ALA A 166 -17.39 -8.35 -26.12
C ALA A 166 -16.53 -8.41 -24.85
N VAL A 167 -15.43 -7.69 -24.85
CA VAL A 167 -14.59 -7.39 -23.67
C VAL A 167 -14.47 -5.88 -23.54
N TYR A 168 -14.89 -5.35 -22.40
CA TYR A 168 -14.71 -3.96 -22.03
C TYR A 168 -13.48 -3.86 -21.15
N ALA A 169 -12.36 -3.41 -21.74
CA ALA A 169 -11.08 -3.22 -21.06
C ALA A 169 -11.03 -1.79 -20.51
N VAL A 170 -11.12 -1.65 -19.20
CA VAL A 170 -11.16 -0.34 -18.51
C VAL A 170 -9.83 -0.07 -17.82
N GLU A 171 -9.22 1.09 -18.11
CA GLU A 171 -7.94 1.49 -17.54
C GLU A 171 -7.90 3.02 -17.32
N ALA A 172 -7.53 3.42 -16.11
CA ALA A 172 -7.47 4.85 -15.75
C ALA A 172 -6.13 5.50 -16.09
N SER A 173 -5.06 4.74 -16.12
CA SER A 173 -3.71 5.25 -16.39
C SER A 173 -3.45 5.50 -17.88
N SER A 174 -2.37 6.19 -18.19
CA SER A 174 -1.94 6.46 -19.56
C SER A 174 -1.57 5.22 -20.38
N ILE A 175 -1.36 4.07 -19.76
CA ILE A 175 -1.07 2.81 -20.48
C ILE A 175 -2.23 2.38 -21.39
N ALA A 176 -3.46 2.86 -21.16
CA ALA A 176 -4.64 2.57 -21.97
C ALA A 176 -4.43 2.86 -23.47
N GLU A 177 -3.73 3.94 -23.81
CA GLU A 177 -3.41 4.31 -25.20
C GLU A 177 -2.56 3.21 -25.88
N HIS A 178 -1.61 2.64 -25.16
CA HIS A 178 -0.79 1.52 -25.65
C HIS A 178 -1.59 0.22 -25.72
N THR A 179 -2.51 0.01 -24.79
CA THR A 179 -3.39 -1.15 -24.75
C THR A 179 -4.28 -1.23 -25.96
N GLU A 180 -4.85 -0.11 -26.40
CA GLU A 180 -5.62 -0.05 -27.65
C GLU A 180 -4.77 -0.48 -28.87
N THR A 181 -3.50 -0.06 -28.90
CA THR A 181 -2.56 -0.47 -29.95
C THR A 181 -2.25 -1.97 -29.86
N LEU A 182 -2.04 -2.51 -28.66
CA LEU A 182 -1.83 -3.95 -28.44
C LEU A 182 -3.04 -4.79 -28.88
N VAL A 183 -4.25 -4.32 -28.59
CA VAL A 183 -5.50 -4.97 -29.03
C VAL A 183 -5.53 -5.09 -30.55
N ARG A 184 -5.24 -4.00 -31.29
CA ARG A 184 -5.17 -4.01 -32.75
C ARG A 184 -4.05 -4.91 -33.30
N GLN A 185 -2.86 -4.84 -32.73
CA GLN A 185 -1.72 -5.69 -33.13
C GLN A 185 -1.99 -7.18 -32.97
N ASN A 186 -2.83 -7.53 -32.00
CA ASN A 186 -3.25 -8.90 -31.75
C ASN A 186 -4.51 -9.32 -32.52
N GLY A 187 -5.10 -8.44 -33.35
CA GLY A 187 -6.32 -8.74 -34.12
C GLY A 187 -7.52 -9.04 -33.24
N CYS A 188 -7.67 -8.27 -32.13
CA CYS A 188 -8.76 -8.44 -31.17
C CYS A 188 -9.72 -7.24 -31.12
N GLU A 189 -9.57 -6.25 -32.02
CA GLU A 189 -10.30 -4.99 -32.06
C GLU A 189 -11.81 -5.14 -32.28
N GLU A 190 -12.25 -6.24 -32.90
CA GLU A 190 -13.66 -6.55 -33.09
C GLU A 190 -14.34 -7.05 -31.78
N VAL A 191 -13.55 -7.47 -30.81
CA VAL A 191 -14.05 -8.09 -29.55
C VAL A 191 -13.69 -7.24 -28.34
N VAL A 192 -12.51 -6.62 -28.31
CA VAL A 192 -12.01 -5.83 -27.18
C VAL A 192 -12.15 -4.35 -27.47
N THR A 193 -12.86 -3.64 -26.62
CA THR A 193 -12.95 -2.19 -26.62
C THR A 193 -12.27 -1.63 -25.38
N VAL A 194 -11.31 -0.73 -25.56
CA VAL A 194 -10.58 -0.08 -24.45
C VAL A 194 -11.33 1.21 -24.09
N PHE A 195 -11.59 1.39 -22.79
CA PHE A 195 -12.16 2.58 -22.20
C PHE A 195 -11.12 3.20 -21.27
N GLN A 196 -10.61 4.37 -21.63
CA GLN A 196 -9.68 5.10 -20.79
C GLN A 196 -10.45 5.99 -19.82
N GLY A 197 -10.23 5.81 -18.53
CA GLY A 197 -10.82 6.61 -17.46
C GLY A 197 -11.09 5.77 -16.22
N ARG A 198 -11.52 6.47 -15.18
CA ARG A 198 -11.89 5.85 -13.89
C ARG A 198 -13.22 5.11 -14.05
N ALA A 199 -13.33 3.95 -13.40
CA ALA A 199 -14.55 3.15 -13.43
C ALA A 199 -15.79 3.95 -12.98
N GLU A 200 -15.62 4.80 -12.00
CA GLU A 200 -16.67 5.63 -11.41
C GLU A 200 -17.25 6.65 -12.39
N GLU A 201 -16.45 7.11 -13.36
CA GLU A 201 -16.75 8.21 -14.27
C GLU A 201 -17.22 7.74 -15.65
N LEU A 202 -16.90 6.49 -16.01
CA LEU A 202 -17.20 5.96 -17.34
C LEU A 202 -18.65 5.53 -17.49
N GLU A 203 -19.13 5.56 -18.74
CA GLU A 203 -20.36 4.97 -19.19
C GLU A 203 -20.07 3.80 -20.14
N LEU A 204 -20.50 2.60 -19.78
CA LEU A 204 -20.37 1.43 -20.62
C LEU A 204 -21.62 1.19 -21.47
N PRO A 205 -21.50 0.51 -22.62
CA PRO A 205 -22.63 0.25 -23.52
C PRO A 205 -23.77 -0.62 -22.90
N GLY A 206 -23.53 -1.24 -21.74
CA GLY A 206 -24.51 -2.04 -21.03
C GLY A 206 -23.89 -2.89 -19.93
N THR A 207 -24.69 -3.75 -19.32
CA THR A 207 -24.26 -4.65 -18.25
C THR A 207 -23.34 -5.77 -18.77
N VAL A 208 -22.53 -6.32 -17.87
CA VAL A 208 -21.59 -7.40 -18.13
C VAL A 208 -22.00 -8.69 -17.44
N ASP A 209 -21.63 -9.81 -18.02
CA ASP A 209 -21.85 -11.15 -17.46
C ASP A 209 -20.78 -11.51 -16.41
N ILE A 210 -19.53 -11.08 -16.67
CA ILE A 210 -18.37 -11.36 -15.84
C ILE A 210 -17.57 -10.08 -15.66
N LEU A 211 -17.18 -9.81 -14.41
CA LEU A 211 -16.22 -8.77 -14.05
C LEU A 211 -14.91 -9.44 -13.60
N ILE A 212 -13.83 -9.14 -14.31
CA ILE A 212 -12.49 -9.60 -13.97
C ILE A 212 -11.67 -8.38 -13.55
N SER A 213 -10.89 -8.52 -12.48
CA SER A 213 -9.96 -7.47 -12.07
C SER A 213 -8.79 -8.09 -11.29
N GLU A 214 -7.61 -7.58 -11.51
CA GLU A 214 -6.48 -7.87 -10.64
C GLU A 214 -6.26 -6.60 -9.78
N TRP A 215 -6.85 -6.61 -8.60
CA TRP A 215 -7.00 -5.46 -7.70
C TRP A 215 -6.18 -5.56 -6.41
N MET A 216 -5.53 -6.70 -6.17
CA MET A 216 -4.94 -7.01 -4.88
C MET A 216 -3.62 -6.25 -4.67
N GLY A 217 -3.52 -5.56 -3.55
CA GLY A 217 -2.28 -4.94 -3.08
C GLY A 217 -1.59 -5.74 -1.98
N ASN A 218 -0.49 -5.22 -1.45
CA ASN A 218 0.14 -5.76 -0.25
C ASN A 218 -0.88 -5.84 0.90
N CYS A 219 -0.81 -6.90 1.70
CA CYS A 219 -1.82 -7.17 2.73
C CYS A 219 -3.25 -7.18 2.17
N LEU A 220 -3.43 -7.61 0.93
CA LEU A 220 -4.67 -7.76 0.19
C LEU A 220 -5.30 -6.42 -0.22
N LEU A 221 -5.54 -5.49 0.73
CA LEU A 221 -6.33 -4.28 0.50
C LEU A 221 -5.51 -3.02 0.18
N PHE A 222 -4.20 -3.06 0.29
CA PHE A 222 -3.39 -1.86 0.05
C PHE A 222 -3.71 -1.23 -1.31
N GLU A 223 -3.72 0.10 -1.39
CA GLU A 223 -4.18 0.92 -2.52
C GLU A 223 -5.71 1.00 -2.68
N PHE A 224 -6.48 0.13 -2.05
CA PHE A 224 -7.95 0.14 -2.04
C PHE A 224 -8.61 0.13 -3.43
N MET A 225 -7.95 -0.45 -4.44
CA MET A 225 -8.56 -0.64 -5.76
C MET A 225 -9.84 -1.50 -5.69
N VAL A 226 -9.97 -2.32 -4.65
CA VAL A 226 -11.19 -3.11 -4.38
C VAL A 226 -12.45 -2.25 -4.39
N GLU A 227 -12.40 -0.97 -3.98
CA GLU A 227 -13.57 -0.09 -4.00
C GLU A 227 -14.09 0.16 -5.40
N SER A 228 -13.18 0.53 -6.32
CA SER A 228 -13.55 0.68 -7.74
C SER A 228 -14.14 -0.61 -8.31
N VAL A 229 -13.62 -1.77 -7.88
CA VAL A 229 -14.15 -3.08 -8.28
C VAL A 229 -15.57 -3.31 -7.74
N LEU A 230 -15.84 -2.99 -6.49
CA LEU A 230 -17.16 -3.12 -5.88
C LEU A 230 -18.18 -2.15 -6.50
N GLN A 231 -17.76 -0.92 -6.77
CA GLN A 231 -18.61 0.07 -7.46
C GLN A 231 -18.91 -0.37 -8.90
N ALA A 232 -17.92 -0.90 -9.63
CA ALA A 232 -18.10 -1.44 -10.96
C ALA A 232 -19.04 -2.66 -10.96
N ARG A 233 -18.92 -3.55 -9.95
CA ARG A 233 -19.84 -4.65 -9.73
C ARG A 233 -21.28 -4.15 -9.58
N ASP A 234 -21.51 -3.22 -8.67
CA ASP A 234 -22.84 -2.74 -8.34
C ASP A 234 -23.49 -1.98 -9.49
N ARG A 235 -22.70 -1.36 -10.36
CA ARG A 235 -23.19 -0.58 -11.51
C ARG A 235 -23.41 -1.42 -12.76
N TRP A 236 -22.54 -2.39 -13.05
CA TRP A 236 -22.52 -3.05 -14.36
C TRP A 236 -22.65 -4.56 -14.33
N LEU A 237 -22.36 -5.24 -13.22
CA LEU A 237 -22.52 -6.69 -13.17
C LEU A 237 -24.01 -7.02 -13.13
N ARG A 238 -24.49 -7.82 -14.08
CA ARG A 238 -25.88 -8.27 -14.11
C ARG A 238 -26.20 -9.20 -12.93
N GLU A 239 -27.46 -9.31 -12.59
CA GLU A 239 -27.93 -10.32 -11.63
C GLU A 239 -27.50 -11.73 -12.05
N GLY A 240 -26.92 -12.49 -11.12
CA GLY A 240 -26.34 -13.81 -11.37
C GLY A 240 -25.04 -13.78 -12.19
N GLY A 241 -24.45 -12.61 -12.40
CA GLY A 241 -23.11 -12.47 -12.98
C GLY A 241 -22.02 -12.99 -12.05
N MET A 242 -20.81 -13.13 -12.55
CA MET A 242 -19.66 -13.66 -11.81
C MET A 242 -18.54 -12.65 -11.71
N MET A 243 -17.84 -12.66 -10.57
CA MET A 243 -16.59 -11.91 -10.37
C MET A 243 -15.38 -12.84 -10.35
N TRP A 244 -14.29 -12.38 -10.90
CA TRP A 244 -12.98 -13.00 -10.78
C TRP A 244 -11.92 -11.97 -10.36
N PRO A 245 -11.28 -12.15 -9.18
CA PRO A 245 -11.54 -13.19 -8.16
C PRO A 245 -12.97 -13.15 -7.60
N SER A 246 -13.49 -14.33 -7.24
CA SER A 246 -14.80 -14.47 -6.60
C SER A 246 -14.73 -14.38 -5.08
N GLY A 247 -13.53 -14.65 -4.53
CA GLY A 247 -13.24 -14.57 -3.10
C GLY A 247 -11.78 -14.23 -2.87
N ALA A 248 -11.46 -13.71 -1.69
CA ALA A 248 -10.11 -13.38 -1.26
C ALA A 248 -9.93 -13.67 0.22
N SER A 249 -8.71 -14.05 0.63
CA SER A 249 -8.35 -14.26 2.02
C SER A 249 -7.02 -13.62 2.34
N LEU A 250 -6.91 -13.02 3.53
CA LEU A 250 -5.63 -12.63 4.12
C LEU A 250 -5.16 -13.74 5.05
N CYS A 251 -3.98 -14.28 4.78
CA CYS A 251 -3.32 -15.29 5.58
C CYS A 251 -2.33 -14.64 6.55
N LEU A 252 -2.13 -15.27 7.71
CA LEU A 252 -1.18 -14.83 8.72
C LEU A 252 -0.49 -16.04 9.34
N VAL A 253 0.77 -15.87 9.77
CA VAL A 253 1.54 -16.86 10.52
C VAL A 253 2.55 -16.19 11.44
N PRO A 254 2.78 -16.67 12.69
CA PRO A 254 3.94 -16.30 13.47
C PRO A 254 5.18 -16.97 12.90
N CYS A 255 6.28 -16.21 12.77
CA CYS A 255 7.45 -16.71 12.07
C CYS A 255 8.79 -16.32 12.72
N GLN A 256 9.82 -17.04 12.30
CA GLN A 256 11.21 -16.66 12.46
C GLN A 256 11.62 -15.74 11.29
N ALA A 257 12.50 -14.79 11.56
CA ALA A 257 13.15 -13.94 10.56
C ALA A 257 14.59 -13.64 11.01
N LEU A 258 15.31 -14.71 11.38
CA LEU A 258 16.61 -14.61 12.04
C LEU A 258 17.65 -13.88 11.17
N ASP A 259 17.71 -14.21 9.87
CA ASP A 259 18.67 -13.60 8.96
C ASP A 259 18.45 -12.10 8.87
N TYR A 260 17.20 -11.68 8.70
CA TYR A 260 16.84 -10.27 8.63
C TYR A 260 17.11 -9.55 9.95
N TYR A 261 16.76 -10.17 11.08
CA TYR A 261 17.04 -9.63 12.40
C TYR A 261 18.55 -9.46 12.62
N THR A 262 19.33 -10.49 12.32
CA THR A 262 20.79 -10.48 12.50
C THR A 262 21.46 -9.45 11.58
N GLU A 263 21.02 -9.35 10.33
CA GLU A 263 21.54 -8.36 9.39
C GLU A 263 21.33 -6.91 9.90
N ARG A 264 20.15 -6.63 10.48
CA ARG A 264 19.78 -5.28 10.91
C ARG A 264 20.24 -4.92 12.33
N MET A 265 20.28 -5.89 13.23
CA MET A 265 20.62 -5.66 14.64
C MET A 265 22.04 -6.12 15.01
N GLY A 266 22.45 -7.30 14.53
CA GLY A 266 23.78 -7.85 14.83
C GLY A 266 24.93 -7.03 14.25
N PHE A 267 24.70 -6.34 13.15
CA PHE A 267 25.70 -5.43 12.58
C PHE A 267 26.21 -4.39 13.60
N TRP A 268 25.36 -3.90 14.48
CA TRP A 268 25.69 -2.83 15.43
C TRP A 268 26.41 -3.31 16.68
N GLU A 269 26.63 -4.61 16.83
CA GLU A 269 27.37 -5.14 17.98
C GLU A 269 28.85 -4.78 17.90
N GLN A 270 29.52 -5.16 16.81
CA GLN A 270 30.97 -4.95 16.64
C GLN A 270 31.41 -4.69 15.18
N PRO A 271 30.85 -3.69 14.45
CA PRO A 271 31.33 -3.40 13.12
C PRO A 271 32.80 -2.93 13.17
N TYR A 272 33.63 -3.58 12.38
CA TYR A 272 35.07 -3.30 12.32
C TYR A 272 35.82 -3.46 13.68
N GLY A 273 35.27 -4.25 14.58
CA GLY A 273 35.83 -4.46 15.95
C GLY A 273 35.58 -3.31 16.92
N LEU A 274 34.66 -2.39 16.60
CA LEU A 274 34.26 -1.28 17.45
C LEU A 274 32.85 -1.51 18.00
N ASP A 275 32.62 -1.07 19.25
CA ASP A 275 31.31 -1.15 19.90
C ASP A 275 30.37 -0.05 19.40
N PHE A 276 29.29 -0.45 18.71
CA PHE A 276 28.23 0.42 18.19
C PHE A 276 26.86 0.11 18.84
N THR A 277 26.85 -0.63 19.96
CA THR A 277 25.61 -1.04 20.64
C THR A 277 24.73 0.13 21.05
N ALA A 278 25.29 1.32 21.25
CA ALA A 278 24.54 2.55 21.51
C ALA A 278 23.53 2.90 20.40
N LEU A 279 23.74 2.40 19.16
CA LEU A 279 22.85 2.62 18.02
C LEU A 279 21.76 1.55 17.87
N GLN A 280 21.80 0.48 18.63
CA GLN A 280 20.84 -0.65 18.48
C GLN A 280 19.38 -0.21 18.66
N SER A 281 19.07 0.64 19.66
CA SER A 281 17.72 1.12 19.88
C SER A 281 17.23 2.01 18.75
N LEU A 282 18.10 2.83 18.15
CA LEU A 282 17.78 3.62 16.97
C LEU A 282 17.57 2.73 15.74
N ALA A 283 18.45 1.77 15.51
CA ALA A 283 18.33 0.80 14.42
C ALA A 283 17.03 -0.02 14.52
N GLN A 284 16.68 -0.49 15.73
CA GLN A 284 15.42 -1.18 15.98
C GLN A 284 14.21 -0.29 15.63
N SER A 285 14.20 0.94 16.13
CA SER A 285 13.15 1.92 15.83
C SER A 285 13.05 2.21 14.33
N GLU A 286 14.15 2.29 13.62
CA GLU A 286 14.18 2.63 12.20
C GLU A 286 13.82 1.43 11.31
N PHE A 287 14.37 0.24 11.56
CA PHE A 287 14.22 -0.91 10.68
C PHE A 287 13.00 -1.78 10.98
N PHE A 288 12.52 -1.83 12.23
CA PHE A 288 11.40 -2.69 12.60
C PHE A 288 10.07 -1.93 12.79
N SER A 289 10.12 -0.62 12.73
CA SER A 289 8.95 0.22 12.79
C SER A 289 8.09 0.16 11.52
N ARG A 290 8.60 -0.45 10.43
CA ARG A 290 7.90 -0.56 9.13
C ARG A 290 7.73 -2.02 8.74
N PRO A 291 6.60 -2.37 8.09
CA PRO A 291 6.48 -3.69 7.51
C PRO A 291 7.45 -3.84 6.34
N ARG A 292 8.01 -5.03 6.20
CA ARG A 292 8.86 -5.38 5.07
C ARG A 292 8.03 -6.07 3.99
N PHE A 293 7.74 -5.38 2.90
CA PHE A 293 6.94 -5.90 1.79
C PHE A 293 7.67 -6.89 0.88
N SER A 294 8.98 -6.88 0.85
CA SER A 294 9.78 -7.78 -0.02
C SER A 294 10.29 -9.01 0.74
N HIS A 295 9.56 -9.48 1.74
CA HIS A 295 9.93 -10.66 2.50
C HIS A 295 9.64 -11.93 1.70
N LEU A 296 10.59 -12.88 1.73
CA LEU A 296 10.42 -14.23 1.21
C LEU A 296 10.47 -15.19 2.40
N LEU A 297 9.30 -15.51 2.93
CA LEU A 297 9.14 -16.47 4.02
C LEU A 297 9.48 -17.86 3.50
N GLN A 298 10.32 -18.60 4.24
CA GLN A 298 10.51 -20.01 3.98
C GLN A 298 9.50 -20.84 4.81
N PRO A 299 8.99 -21.96 4.28
CA PRO A 299 8.10 -22.83 5.04
C PRO A 299 8.66 -23.25 6.41
N GLU A 300 9.99 -23.41 6.49
CA GLU A 300 10.70 -23.79 7.70
C GLU A 300 10.71 -22.69 8.78
N ASP A 301 10.49 -21.43 8.38
CA ASP A 301 10.45 -20.29 9.30
C ASP A 301 9.07 -20.10 9.95
N CYS A 302 8.04 -20.79 9.47
CA CYS A 302 6.74 -20.78 10.11
C CYS A 302 6.80 -21.51 11.45
N LEU A 303 6.31 -20.88 12.51
CA LEU A 303 6.27 -21.47 13.87
C LEU A 303 4.97 -22.24 14.14
N ALA A 304 3.97 -22.06 13.30
CA ALA A 304 2.67 -22.72 13.37
C ALA A 304 2.09 -22.89 11.95
N THR A 305 1.02 -23.68 11.83
CA THR A 305 0.24 -23.74 10.59
C THR A 305 -0.40 -22.37 10.30
N PRO A 306 -0.23 -21.80 9.10
CA PRO A 306 -0.88 -20.56 8.71
C PRO A 306 -2.42 -20.64 8.76
N CYS A 307 -3.08 -19.52 9.00
CA CYS A 307 -4.53 -19.45 8.93
C CYS A 307 -5.02 -18.24 8.15
N ASP A 308 -6.21 -18.36 7.55
CA ASP A 308 -6.94 -17.24 6.97
C ASP A 308 -7.57 -16.44 8.12
N VAL A 309 -7.08 -15.20 8.29
CA VAL A 309 -7.55 -14.31 9.36
C VAL A 309 -8.69 -13.41 8.89
N ILE A 310 -8.79 -13.16 7.59
CA ILE A 310 -9.86 -12.41 6.94
C ILE A 310 -10.23 -13.16 5.67
N THR A 311 -11.53 -13.26 5.40
CA THR A 311 -12.08 -13.87 4.17
C THR A 311 -13.14 -12.94 3.61
N LEU A 312 -13.08 -12.68 2.30
CA LEU A 312 -13.98 -11.80 1.56
C LEU A 312 -14.71 -12.59 0.48
N ASP A 313 -16.02 -12.40 0.40
CA ASP A 313 -16.83 -12.83 -0.74
C ASP A 313 -17.09 -11.60 -1.62
N MET A 314 -16.53 -11.60 -2.83
CA MET A 314 -16.55 -10.43 -3.70
C MET A 314 -17.93 -10.13 -4.28
N LEU A 315 -18.89 -11.09 -4.24
CA LEU A 315 -20.26 -10.86 -4.68
C LEU A 315 -21.12 -10.15 -3.63
N THR A 316 -20.78 -10.32 -2.34
CA THR A 316 -21.60 -9.81 -1.22
C THR A 316 -20.93 -8.71 -0.40
N LEU A 317 -19.61 -8.54 -0.53
CA LEU A 317 -18.86 -7.50 0.16
C LEU A 317 -19.34 -6.10 -0.23
N HIS A 318 -19.54 -5.22 0.76
CA HIS A 318 -19.87 -3.82 0.52
C HIS A 318 -18.65 -2.92 0.81
N VAL A 319 -18.62 -1.75 0.15
CA VAL A 319 -17.55 -0.75 0.38
C VAL A 319 -17.48 -0.33 1.85
N THR A 320 -18.62 -0.24 2.52
CA THR A 320 -18.71 0.09 3.95
C THR A 320 -18.10 -0.96 4.87
N ASP A 321 -17.87 -2.18 4.38
CA ASP A 321 -17.34 -3.30 5.18
C ASP A 321 -15.82 -3.44 5.07
N LEU A 322 -15.13 -2.47 4.46
CA LEU A 322 -13.68 -2.50 4.25
C LEU A 322 -12.84 -2.15 5.48
N GLU A 323 -13.47 -1.84 6.61
CA GLU A 323 -12.81 -1.91 7.91
C GLU A 323 -12.84 -3.35 8.43
N LEU A 324 -11.74 -4.08 8.21
CA LEU A 324 -11.71 -5.51 8.41
C LEU A 324 -11.10 -5.88 9.76
N ARG A 325 -11.72 -6.86 10.42
CA ARG A 325 -11.23 -7.44 11.67
C ARG A 325 -11.13 -8.95 11.54
N GLY A 326 -9.92 -9.47 11.72
CA GLY A 326 -9.65 -10.89 11.80
C GLY A 326 -9.26 -11.33 13.21
N GLN A 327 -9.52 -12.61 13.54
CA GLN A 327 -9.06 -13.25 14.78
C GLN A 327 -8.15 -14.41 14.42
N PHE A 328 -7.16 -14.68 15.27
CA PHE A 328 -6.27 -15.81 15.08
C PHE A 328 -5.94 -16.51 16.38
N THR A 329 -5.66 -17.80 16.27
CA THR A 329 -5.12 -18.64 17.35
C THR A 329 -4.19 -19.66 16.73
N PHE A 330 -2.90 -19.53 17.00
CA PHE A 330 -1.86 -20.42 16.53
C PHE A 330 -1.37 -21.28 17.68
N ILE A 331 -1.29 -22.58 17.44
CA ILE A 331 -0.56 -23.50 18.32
C ILE A 331 0.84 -23.62 17.76
N VAL A 332 1.84 -23.28 18.54
CA VAL A 332 3.25 -23.37 18.15
C VAL A 332 3.63 -24.84 17.97
N GLU A 333 4.01 -25.21 16.74
CA GLU A 333 4.31 -26.60 16.40
C GLU A 333 5.73 -27.01 16.79
N LYS A 334 6.67 -26.06 16.74
CA LYS A 334 8.08 -26.29 17.08
C LYS A 334 8.63 -25.13 17.90
N ALA A 335 9.50 -25.43 18.85
CA ALA A 335 10.23 -24.39 19.56
C ALA A 335 11.05 -23.53 18.58
N GLY A 336 11.06 -22.22 18.81
CA GLY A 336 11.76 -21.30 17.95
C GLY A 336 11.72 -19.88 18.46
N THR A 337 12.33 -18.97 17.70
CA THR A 337 12.36 -17.54 18.02
C THR A 337 11.29 -16.81 17.21
N PHE A 338 10.32 -16.26 17.89
CA PHE A 338 9.25 -15.46 17.30
C PHE A 338 9.77 -14.04 17.04
N HIS A 339 10.05 -13.73 15.78
CA HIS A 339 10.52 -12.42 15.37
C HIS A 339 9.38 -11.52 14.89
N GLY A 340 8.26 -12.08 14.49
CA GLY A 340 7.14 -11.33 13.97
C GLY A 340 6.08 -12.18 13.29
N PHE A 341 5.13 -11.49 12.67
CA PHE A 341 4.12 -12.11 11.84
C PHE A 341 4.43 -11.88 10.36
N THR A 342 4.19 -12.90 9.55
CA THR A 342 4.19 -12.72 8.10
C THR A 342 2.79 -12.92 7.55
N SER A 343 2.35 -12.02 6.66
CA SER A 343 1.08 -12.12 5.96
C SER A 343 1.24 -12.18 4.45
N TRP A 344 0.27 -12.83 3.80
CA TRP A 344 0.09 -12.89 2.35
C TRP A 344 -1.39 -13.07 2.06
N PHE A 345 -1.76 -13.07 0.78
CA PHE A 345 -3.15 -13.30 0.41
C PHE A 345 -3.31 -14.49 -0.54
N ARG A 346 -4.53 -14.99 -0.58
CA ARG A 346 -5.03 -15.95 -1.56
C ARG A 346 -6.27 -15.40 -2.20
N VAL A 347 -6.45 -15.64 -3.51
CA VAL A 347 -7.69 -15.30 -4.20
C VAL A 347 -8.21 -16.50 -4.96
N GLN A 348 -9.54 -16.62 -4.98
CA GLN A 348 -10.24 -17.76 -5.53
C GLN A 348 -11.03 -17.35 -6.75
N PHE A 349 -11.03 -18.23 -7.76
CA PHE A 349 -11.73 -18.05 -9.03
C PHE A 349 -12.75 -19.16 -9.18
N GLN A 350 -13.98 -18.91 -8.75
CA GLN A 350 -15.05 -19.89 -8.86
C GLN A 350 -15.32 -20.22 -10.33
N SER A 351 -15.44 -21.51 -10.64
CA SER A 351 -15.80 -21.94 -11.98
C SER A 351 -17.21 -21.52 -12.35
N LEU A 352 -17.41 -21.15 -13.62
CA LEU A 352 -18.75 -20.93 -14.20
C LEU A 352 -19.55 -22.23 -14.35
N GLU A 353 -18.88 -23.37 -14.29
CA GLU A 353 -19.49 -24.71 -14.32
C GLU A 353 -19.52 -25.27 -12.89
N ARG A 354 -20.71 -25.65 -12.41
CA ARG A 354 -20.97 -26.03 -11.00
C ARG A 354 -20.13 -27.17 -10.46
N ASP A 355 -19.70 -28.07 -11.34
CA ASP A 355 -18.99 -29.29 -10.94
C ASP A 355 -17.46 -29.19 -11.13
N LYS A 356 -16.94 -28.03 -11.51
CA LYS A 356 -15.51 -27.83 -11.70
C LYS A 356 -14.86 -27.20 -10.47
N THR A 357 -13.60 -27.56 -10.28
CA THR A 357 -12.75 -27.04 -9.18
C THR A 357 -12.55 -25.54 -9.29
N THR A 358 -12.66 -24.84 -8.20
CA THR A 358 -12.22 -23.45 -8.03
C THR A 358 -10.70 -23.39 -8.20
N LEU A 359 -10.22 -22.48 -9.03
CA LEU A 359 -8.80 -22.18 -9.13
C LEU A 359 -8.40 -21.16 -8.06
N GLU A 360 -7.15 -21.18 -7.64
CA GLU A 360 -6.62 -20.29 -6.62
C GLU A 360 -5.27 -19.72 -7.05
N LEU A 361 -5.03 -18.45 -6.73
CA LEU A 361 -3.71 -17.83 -6.69
C LEU A 361 -3.34 -17.63 -5.23
N ASP A 362 -2.29 -18.33 -4.78
CA ASP A 362 -1.74 -18.22 -3.43
C ASP A 362 -0.37 -17.55 -3.50
N THR A 363 -0.20 -16.42 -2.80
CA THR A 363 1.06 -15.67 -2.74
C THR A 363 1.94 -16.05 -1.55
N GLY A 364 1.63 -17.18 -0.90
CA GLY A 364 2.30 -17.67 0.29
C GLY A 364 3.58 -18.47 0.02
N PRO A 365 4.24 -18.92 1.09
CA PRO A 365 5.55 -19.57 1.03
C PRO A 365 5.52 -20.99 0.46
N TYR A 366 4.33 -21.58 0.28
CA TYR A 366 4.16 -22.93 -0.24
C TYR A 366 3.85 -22.97 -1.75
N SER A 367 3.78 -21.80 -2.40
CA SER A 367 3.46 -21.63 -3.82
C SER A 367 4.61 -21.01 -4.60
N GLU A 368 4.51 -20.95 -5.94
CA GLU A 368 5.49 -20.21 -6.75
C GLU A 368 5.54 -18.75 -6.30
N PRO A 369 6.74 -18.16 -6.11
CA PRO A 369 6.87 -16.76 -5.70
C PRO A 369 6.21 -15.80 -6.69
N THR A 370 5.50 -14.81 -6.15
CA THR A 370 4.88 -13.73 -6.91
C THR A 370 5.62 -12.40 -6.67
N HIS A 371 5.35 -11.39 -7.49
CA HIS A 371 5.92 -10.05 -7.29
C HIS A 371 5.50 -9.42 -5.95
N TRP A 372 4.32 -9.75 -5.39
CA TRP A 372 3.90 -9.30 -4.06
C TRP A 372 4.79 -9.81 -2.93
N LYS A 373 5.39 -11.02 -3.12
CA LYS A 373 6.10 -11.69 -2.03
C LYS A 373 5.20 -11.77 -0.78
N GLN A 374 5.80 -11.66 0.41
CA GLN A 374 5.02 -11.61 1.64
C GLN A 374 5.36 -10.35 2.44
N THR A 375 4.49 -9.96 3.36
CA THR A 375 4.67 -8.80 4.24
C THR A 375 5.05 -9.27 5.63
N LEU A 376 6.24 -8.90 6.11
CA LEU A 376 6.73 -9.21 7.44
C LEU A 376 6.51 -8.02 8.38
N PHE A 377 5.89 -8.30 9.52
CA PHE A 377 5.68 -7.39 10.64
C PHE A 377 6.58 -7.81 11.80
N MET A 378 7.67 -7.08 12.00
CA MET A 378 8.67 -7.40 13.03
C MET A 378 8.20 -6.99 14.43
N LEU A 379 8.51 -7.79 15.44
CA LEU A 379 8.40 -7.38 16.83
C LEU A 379 9.56 -6.43 17.21
N ASP A 380 9.37 -5.64 18.25
CA ASP A 380 10.44 -4.81 18.80
C ASP A 380 11.61 -5.64 19.33
N GLY A 381 11.34 -6.85 19.79
CA GLY A 381 12.35 -7.81 20.19
C GLY A 381 11.89 -9.24 20.01
N PRO A 382 12.79 -10.15 19.68
CA PRO A 382 12.48 -11.56 19.49
C PRO A 382 12.06 -12.23 20.80
N ILE A 383 11.10 -13.17 20.72
CA ILE A 383 10.55 -13.90 21.86
C ILE A 383 10.76 -15.39 21.63
N SER A 384 11.31 -16.09 22.62
CA SER A 384 11.41 -17.55 22.55
C SER A 384 10.05 -18.19 22.79
N LEU A 385 9.62 -19.05 21.85
CA LEU A 385 8.41 -19.85 21.96
C LEU A 385 8.76 -21.34 22.10
N LEU A 386 7.95 -22.03 22.86
CA LEU A 386 8.02 -23.49 23.03
C LEU A 386 6.90 -24.17 22.24
N GLY A 387 7.14 -25.39 21.78
CA GLY A 387 6.09 -26.20 21.18
C GLY A 387 4.90 -26.39 22.11
N GLY A 388 3.68 -26.25 21.62
CA GLY A 388 2.44 -26.30 22.38
C GLY A 388 1.98 -24.97 23.00
N GLU A 389 2.81 -23.94 23.02
CA GLU A 389 2.35 -22.59 23.39
C GLU A 389 1.36 -22.04 22.35
N THR A 390 0.49 -21.16 22.81
CA THR A 390 -0.55 -20.56 21.93
C THR A 390 -0.29 -19.09 21.75
N VAL A 391 -0.21 -18.65 20.47
CA VAL A 391 -0.21 -17.23 20.09
C VAL A 391 -1.59 -16.88 19.55
N SER A 392 -2.34 -16.04 20.25
CA SER A 392 -3.70 -15.66 19.86
C SER A 392 -3.88 -14.16 19.83
N GLY A 393 -4.82 -13.67 19.00
CA GLY A 393 -5.03 -12.24 18.87
C GLY A 393 -6.01 -11.82 17.81
N ILE A 394 -5.90 -10.55 17.44
CA ILE A 394 -6.69 -9.94 16.38
C ILE A 394 -5.80 -9.14 15.42
N ILE A 395 -6.20 -9.08 14.17
CA ILE A 395 -5.67 -8.16 13.17
C ILE A 395 -6.78 -7.21 12.73
N LEU A 396 -6.45 -5.93 12.61
CA LEU A 396 -7.36 -4.88 12.14
C LEU A 396 -6.73 -4.23 10.93
N LEU A 397 -7.51 -4.06 9.86
CA LEU A 397 -7.16 -3.31 8.67
C LEU A 397 -8.10 -2.13 8.56
N HIS A 398 -7.54 -0.92 8.57
CA HIS A 398 -8.29 0.31 8.46
C HIS A 398 -7.75 1.17 7.33
N ARG A 399 -8.63 1.82 6.58
CA ARG A 399 -8.20 2.88 5.68
C ARG A 399 -7.64 4.04 6.47
N ASN A 400 -6.60 4.67 5.95
CA ASN A 400 -6.14 5.94 6.52
C ASN A 400 -7.16 7.03 6.19
N PRO A 401 -7.63 7.81 7.18
CA PRO A 401 -8.67 8.82 6.95
C PRO A 401 -8.22 10.00 6.08
N VAL A 402 -6.90 10.26 5.99
CA VAL A 402 -6.32 11.36 5.20
C VAL A 402 -5.80 10.86 3.85
N TRP A 403 -5.17 9.69 3.84
CA TRP A 403 -4.52 9.10 2.68
C TRP A 403 -5.35 7.94 2.16
N ARG A 404 -6.28 8.20 1.24
CA ARG A 404 -7.30 7.22 0.81
C ARG A 404 -6.74 5.89 0.29
N ARG A 405 -5.51 5.90 -0.26
CA ARG A 405 -4.84 4.70 -0.76
C ARG A 405 -3.92 4.05 0.26
N HIS A 406 -3.85 4.61 1.46
CA HIS A 406 -3.04 4.09 2.55
C HIS A 406 -3.87 3.27 3.52
N MET A 407 -3.20 2.33 4.16
CA MET A 407 -3.82 1.42 5.12
C MET A 407 -3.06 1.40 6.44
N THR A 408 -3.79 1.27 7.52
CA THR A 408 -3.27 1.00 8.85
C THR A 408 -3.51 -0.47 9.17
N VAL A 409 -2.47 -1.19 9.57
CA VAL A 409 -2.56 -2.56 10.07
C VAL A 409 -2.21 -2.57 11.55
N THR A 410 -3.14 -3.07 12.37
CA THR A 410 -2.93 -3.26 13.80
C THR A 410 -2.98 -4.74 14.14
N ILE A 411 -1.93 -5.30 14.74
CA ILE A 411 -1.92 -6.67 15.24
C ILE A 411 -1.80 -6.62 16.76
N GLN A 412 -2.83 -7.12 17.44
CA GLN A 412 -2.83 -7.31 18.90
C GLN A 412 -2.72 -8.79 19.19
N TRP A 413 -1.82 -9.18 20.05
CA TRP A 413 -1.54 -10.59 20.30
C TRP A 413 -1.15 -10.87 21.75
N ARG A 414 -1.28 -12.12 22.13
CA ARG A 414 -0.87 -12.65 23.44
C ARG A 414 -0.30 -14.06 23.28
N ILE A 415 0.60 -14.42 24.16
CA ILE A 415 1.10 -15.78 24.32
C ILE A 415 0.51 -16.37 25.61
N SER A 416 0.03 -17.61 25.54
CA SER A 416 -0.39 -18.40 26.69
C SER A 416 0.30 -19.75 26.67
N SER A 417 0.80 -20.19 27.83
CA SER A 417 1.39 -21.51 28.04
C SER A 417 0.36 -22.45 28.65
N THR A 418 0.48 -23.74 28.36
CA THR A 418 -0.33 -24.79 28.99
C THR A 418 0.08 -25.04 30.44
N GLU A 419 1.29 -24.64 30.82
CA GLU A 419 1.75 -24.67 32.21
C GLU A 419 1.51 -23.30 32.83
N GLU A 420 0.71 -23.25 33.89
CA GLU A 420 0.27 -22.04 34.59
C GLU A 420 1.41 -21.04 34.79
N THR A 421 1.17 -19.80 34.42
CA THR A 421 1.81 -18.54 34.83
C THR A 421 2.35 -17.71 33.68
N GLY A 422 1.59 -16.76 33.23
CA GLY A 422 2.09 -15.59 32.51
C GLY A 422 1.48 -15.34 31.14
N ASN A 423 0.48 -14.52 31.09
CA ASN A 423 -0.01 -13.95 29.82
C ASN A 423 0.87 -12.73 29.44
N CYS A 424 1.59 -12.80 28.32
CA CYS A 424 2.21 -11.63 27.72
C CYS A 424 1.24 -11.05 26.68
N MET A 425 0.90 -9.77 26.80
CA MET A 425 0.06 -9.06 25.80
C MET A 425 0.87 -7.95 25.16
N ALA A 426 0.77 -7.83 23.84
CA ALA A 426 1.38 -6.74 23.10
C ALA A 426 0.53 -6.33 21.88
N SER A 427 0.80 -5.12 21.38
CA SER A 427 0.16 -4.61 20.17
C SER A 427 1.21 -4.02 19.26
N ILE A 428 1.04 -4.24 17.95
CA ILE A 428 1.85 -3.64 16.90
C ILE A 428 0.93 -2.88 15.96
N LEU A 429 1.26 -1.64 15.66
CA LEU A 429 0.54 -0.78 14.72
C LEU A 429 1.44 -0.42 13.55
N TYR A 430 0.99 -0.68 12.34
CA TYR A 430 1.70 -0.30 11.12
C TYR A 430 0.83 0.57 10.22
N LEU A 431 1.47 1.57 9.61
CA LEU A 431 0.89 2.39 8.54
C LEU A 431 1.51 1.99 7.21
N LEU A 432 0.68 1.68 6.23
CA LEU A 432 1.08 1.34 4.87
C LEU A 432 0.74 2.51 3.95
N GLY A 433 1.73 3.02 3.20
CA GLY A 433 1.58 4.15 2.29
C GLY A 433 2.11 3.86 0.89
N VAL A 434 1.51 4.48 -0.15
CA VAL A 434 1.87 4.32 -1.56
C VAL A 434 3.28 4.85 -1.85
N ASN A 435 3.68 5.94 -1.21
CA ASN A 435 4.99 6.54 -1.44
C ASN A 435 6.00 6.09 -0.40
N CYS A 436 7.07 5.42 -0.85
CA CYS A 436 8.14 4.93 0.01
C CYS A 436 8.86 6.02 0.83
N ASN A 437 8.60 7.30 0.57
CA ASN A 437 9.22 8.44 1.23
C ASN A 437 8.42 8.99 2.42
N TYR A 438 7.15 8.58 2.62
CA TYR A 438 6.33 9.04 3.74
C TYR A 438 5.96 7.89 4.66
N HIS A 439 6.61 7.88 5.82
CA HIS A 439 6.48 6.80 6.77
C HIS A 439 6.04 7.31 8.12
N TYR A 440 4.87 6.92 8.57
CA TYR A 440 4.42 7.14 9.93
C TYR A 440 4.31 5.82 10.68
N LEU A 441 4.84 5.83 11.88
CA LEU A 441 4.84 4.67 12.74
C LEU A 441 4.45 5.00 14.15
N LYS A 442 3.68 4.12 14.74
CA LYS A 442 3.61 3.99 16.18
C LYS A 442 3.59 2.53 16.56
N CYS A 443 4.66 2.06 17.18
CA CYS A 443 4.66 0.89 18.01
C CYS A 443 4.27 1.32 19.43
N SER A 444 3.27 0.68 20.02
CA SER A 444 2.95 0.86 21.44
C SER A 444 2.91 -0.50 22.08
N LEU A 445 3.95 -0.82 22.85
CA LEU A 445 3.92 -1.92 23.79
C LEU A 445 3.18 -1.42 25.03
N ILE A 446 2.10 -2.11 25.39
CA ILE A 446 1.49 -1.97 26.72
C ILE A 446 1.92 -3.22 27.49
N PRO A 447 2.94 -3.14 28.36
CA PRO A 447 3.33 -4.29 29.15
C PRO A 447 2.29 -4.50 30.25
N ILE A 448 1.66 -5.66 30.22
CA ILE A 448 1.04 -6.21 31.43
C ILE A 448 2.08 -7.13 32.02
N SER A 449 2.53 -6.77 33.22
CA SER A 449 3.65 -7.38 33.93
C SER A 449 3.60 -8.92 33.92
N ASP A 450 4.63 -9.56 33.32
CA ASP A 450 5.16 -10.80 33.90
C ASP A 450 6.60 -11.08 33.46
N ARG A 451 7.30 -11.83 34.31
CA ARG A 451 8.75 -11.96 34.47
C ARG A 451 9.54 -12.68 33.37
N ARG A 452 8.97 -12.90 32.15
CA ARG A 452 9.67 -13.57 31.04
C ARG A 452 10.21 -12.62 29.96
N CYS A 453 9.74 -11.38 29.91
CA CYS A 453 10.38 -10.34 29.12
C CYS A 453 11.48 -9.71 29.96
N GLY A 454 12.74 -9.93 29.61
CA GLY A 454 13.91 -9.41 30.33
C GLY A 454 14.04 -7.89 30.29
N MET A 455 13.01 -7.15 30.68
CA MET A 455 13.02 -5.71 30.84
C MET A 455 13.14 -5.34 32.31
N LEU A 456 14.14 -4.55 32.63
CA LEU A 456 14.34 -3.92 33.93
C LEU A 456 13.12 -3.04 34.30
N PRO A 457 12.73 -2.97 35.58
CA PRO A 457 11.56 -2.22 35.99
C PRO A 457 11.79 -0.71 35.84
N VAL A 458 10.92 -0.05 35.06
CA VAL A 458 10.80 1.41 35.06
C VAL A 458 10.13 1.83 36.36
N LYS A 459 10.75 2.74 37.11
CA LYS A 459 10.24 3.29 38.35
C LYS A 459 8.86 3.93 38.16
N ASN A 460 7.94 3.59 39.04
CA ASN A 460 6.59 4.16 39.17
C ASN A 460 6.63 5.67 39.33
N ASP A 461 5.93 6.37 38.45
CA ASP A 461 5.53 7.75 38.63
C ASP A 461 4.02 7.80 38.92
N PRO A 462 3.55 8.37 40.02
CA PRO A 462 2.18 8.20 40.52
C PRO A 462 1.20 9.27 40.03
N LEU A 463 1.14 9.63 38.74
CA LEU A 463 0.16 10.55 38.19
C LEU A 463 -0.25 10.18 36.76
N SER A 464 -1.13 9.18 36.60
CA SER A 464 -1.92 9.08 35.36
C SER A 464 -3.27 8.39 35.57
N ASN A 465 -4.20 9.14 36.12
CA ASN A 465 -5.62 8.95 35.82
C ASN A 465 -5.96 9.91 34.67
N SER A 466 -5.96 9.43 33.44
CA SER A 466 -6.61 10.09 32.31
C SER A 466 -6.64 9.18 31.07
N PRO A 467 -7.72 9.25 30.27
CA PRO A 467 -7.97 8.30 29.20
C PRO A 467 -7.13 8.62 27.96
N LEU A 468 -6.72 7.56 27.28
CA LEU A 468 -6.27 7.49 25.87
C LEU A 468 -5.70 8.79 25.27
N PHE A 469 -4.41 9.04 25.45
CA PHE A 469 -3.67 10.00 24.64
C PHE A 469 -3.03 9.29 23.44
N THR A 470 -3.58 9.58 22.26
CA THR A 470 -2.92 9.30 20.98
C THR A 470 -1.82 10.34 20.78
N THR A 471 -0.57 10.00 21.00
CA THR A 471 0.56 10.88 20.71
C THR A 471 1.10 10.52 19.33
N TYR A 472 1.00 11.44 18.38
CA TYR A 472 1.62 11.34 17.06
C TYR A 472 3.08 11.76 17.17
N LEU A 473 4.00 10.89 16.81
CA LEU A 473 5.41 11.21 16.63
C LEU A 473 5.68 11.37 15.13
N GLN A 474 6.02 12.59 14.75
CA GLN A 474 6.44 12.97 13.42
C GLN A 474 7.92 12.62 13.26
N VAL A 475 8.27 11.78 12.28
CA VAL A 475 9.66 11.42 11.98
C VAL A 475 10.01 11.95 10.59
N TYR A 476 11.09 12.72 10.53
CA TYR A 476 11.63 13.39 9.34
C TYR A 476 12.23 12.42 8.32
N PRO A 477 12.26 12.78 7.01
CA PRO A 477 12.81 11.92 5.98
C PRO A 477 14.34 11.96 5.96
N PHE A 478 14.96 10.79 5.86
CA PHE A 478 16.37 10.65 5.48
C PHE A 478 16.47 10.14 4.05
N TYR A 479 17.32 10.79 3.28
CA TYR A 479 17.66 10.44 1.91
C TYR A 479 18.35 9.07 1.87
N THR A 480 17.97 8.23 0.91
CA THR A 480 18.78 7.08 0.47
C THR A 480 19.19 7.29 -0.98
N TYR A 481 20.52 7.16 -1.20
CA TYR A 481 21.17 7.08 -2.52
C TYR A 481 20.70 5.83 -3.27
#